data_ddc69745eb470ae75d639b4afccb9098
#
_entry.id   ddc69745eb470ae75d639b4afccb9098
#
_cell.length_a   1.000
_cell.length_b   1.000
_cell.length_c   1.000
_cell.angle_alpha   90.00
_cell.angle_beta   90.00
_cell.angle_gamma   90.00
#
_symmetry.space_group_name_H-M   'P 1'
#
loop_
_entity.id
_entity.type
_entity.pdbx_description
1 polymer ?
#
loop_
_entity_poly.entity_id
_entity_poly.type
_entity_poly.pdbx_seq_one_letter_code
_entity_poly.pdbx_strand_id
1 'polypeptide(L)'
;PIQDLKGIITPNGLVFERYHGGVPNINPDEHRLMIHGLVDRPMIFTMDDLMRFPSVSKIKFIECPANGGMEWRGPQMEALQFTHGMLSCCEWTGVPLKTLLGEAGVNLKGSWILAEGADAAHMSRSIPMEKALDDALVVYAQNGEMLRPEQGYPLRLLNPGWEGNTSIKWLRRIEVGDAPWYHREETSKYTDLLDDGRARKFSFVQECNSVITQPCPENPIRSQGFLEIEGL
;
A
#
# COMPACT_ATOMS: atom_id res chain seq x y z
N PRO A 1 20.32 -1.12 5.98
CA PRO A 1 19.80 -2.37 5.46
C PRO A 1 18.74 -2.96 6.40
N ILE A 2 17.88 -3.85 5.91
CA ILE A 2 16.78 -4.45 6.69
C ILE A 2 17.29 -5.22 7.93
N GLN A 3 18.43 -5.83 7.85
CA GLN A 3 19.07 -6.54 8.97
C GLN A 3 19.55 -5.62 10.11
N ASP A 4 19.66 -4.31 9.87
CA ASP A 4 20.07 -3.33 10.88
C ASP A 4 18.87 -2.60 11.52
N LEU A 5 17.67 -2.83 11.03
CA LEU A 5 16.46 -2.24 11.61
C LEU A 5 16.20 -2.86 12.98
N LYS A 6 15.95 -2.00 13.97
CA LYS A 6 15.56 -2.42 15.31
C LYS A 6 14.16 -1.88 15.65
N GLY A 7 13.34 -2.73 16.24
CA GLY A 7 11.95 -2.41 16.55
C GLY A 7 11.01 -2.54 15.33
N ILE A 8 9.76 -2.12 15.51
CA ILE A 8 8.68 -2.35 14.54
C ILE A 8 8.56 -1.21 13.54
N ILE A 9 8.80 0.04 13.96
CA ILE A 9 8.57 1.23 13.12
C ILE A 9 9.77 1.49 12.21
N THR A 10 9.54 1.51 10.92
CA THR A 10 10.54 1.92 9.92
C THR A 10 10.63 3.45 9.89
N PRO A 11 11.81 4.04 10.13
CA PRO A 11 12.01 5.48 9.99
C PRO A 11 11.65 5.98 8.58
N ASN A 12 11.04 7.18 8.46
CA ASN A 12 10.53 7.70 7.18
C ASN A 12 11.58 7.73 6.06
N GLY A 13 12.84 8.00 6.36
CA GLY A 13 13.93 7.98 5.38
C GLY A 13 14.36 6.60 4.92
N LEU A 14 13.85 5.52 5.53
CA LEU A 14 14.18 4.13 5.21
C LEU A 14 12.98 3.34 4.68
N VAL A 15 11.81 3.97 4.56
CA VAL A 15 10.62 3.35 3.97
C VAL A 15 10.89 3.06 2.50
N PHE A 16 10.64 1.84 2.07
CA PHE A 16 10.94 1.44 0.70
C PHE A 16 10.13 2.24 -0.33
N GLU A 17 10.74 2.46 -1.46
CA GLU A 17 10.16 3.17 -2.60
C GLU A 17 9.86 2.20 -3.75
N ARG A 18 8.62 2.20 -4.23
CA ARG A 18 8.23 1.44 -5.42
C ARG A 18 7.13 2.18 -6.16
N TYR A 19 7.38 2.52 -7.43
CA TYR A 19 6.43 3.19 -8.32
C TYR A 19 6.73 2.84 -9.77
N HIS A 20 5.76 3.05 -10.66
CA HIS A 20 5.87 2.69 -12.07
C HIS A 20 5.95 3.91 -13.01
N GLY A 21 5.38 5.04 -12.60
CA GLY A 21 5.28 6.26 -13.41
C GLY A 21 6.10 7.45 -12.90
N GLY A 22 7.11 7.20 -12.04
CA GLY A 22 7.85 8.27 -11.38
C GLY A 22 7.07 8.91 -10.23
N VAL A 23 7.70 9.87 -9.55
CA VAL A 23 7.11 10.63 -8.46
C VAL A 23 6.58 11.95 -9.03
N PRO A 24 5.26 12.20 -9.00
CA PRO A 24 4.70 13.46 -9.48
C PRO A 24 5.01 14.60 -8.51
N ASN A 25 5.20 15.80 -9.07
CA ASN A 25 5.27 17.02 -8.27
C ASN A 25 3.85 17.58 -8.13
N ILE A 26 3.25 17.42 -6.97
CA ILE A 26 1.87 17.81 -6.69
C ILE A 26 1.84 18.99 -5.72
N ASN A 27 1.19 20.07 -6.13
CA ASN A 27 0.84 21.15 -5.23
C ASN A 27 -0.36 20.74 -4.37
N PRO A 28 -0.23 20.65 -3.02
CA PRO A 28 -1.31 20.22 -2.14
C PRO A 28 -2.53 21.16 -2.19
N ASP A 29 -2.34 22.45 -2.41
CA ASP A 29 -3.42 23.43 -2.48
C ASP A 29 -4.32 23.22 -3.72
N GLU A 30 -3.77 22.63 -4.78
CA GLU A 30 -4.46 22.30 -6.02
C GLU A 30 -4.92 20.82 -6.06
N HIS A 31 -4.42 20.00 -5.17
CA HIS A 31 -4.79 18.58 -5.13
C HIS A 31 -6.25 18.39 -4.76
N ARG A 32 -6.90 17.44 -5.43
CA ARG A 32 -8.32 17.12 -5.21
C ARG A 32 -8.50 15.61 -5.19
N LEU A 33 -9.28 15.15 -4.22
CA LEU A 33 -9.83 13.80 -4.22
C LEU A 33 -11.26 13.83 -4.70
N MET A 34 -11.55 13.19 -5.82
CA MET A 34 -12.91 13.01 -6.33
C MET A 34 -13.46 11.65 -5.91
N ILE A 35 -14.67 11.64 -5.36
CA ILE A 35 -15.47 10.41 -5.12
C ILE A 35 -16.74 10.53 -5.97
N HIS A 36 -16.98 9.54 -6.85
CA HIS A 36 -18.08 9.54 -7.81
C HIS A 36 -18.54 8.10 -8.18
N GLY A 37 -19.38 7.99 -9.19
CA GLY A 37 -19.95 6.71 -9.64
C GLY A 37 -21.28 6.43 -8.96
N LEU A 38 -21.48 5.22 -8.42
CA LEU A 38 -22.70 4.82 -7.72
C LEU A 38 -22.77 5.41 -6.31
N VAL A 39 -22.86 6.74 -6.25
CA VAL A 39 -23.04 7.55 -5.04
C VAL A 39 -24.20 8.51 -5.22
N ASP A 40 -24.84 8.91 -4.12
CA ASP A 40 -25.95 9.88 -4.16
C ASP A 40 -25.46 11.29 -4.54
N ARG A 41 -24.24 11.64 -4.09
CA ARG A 41 -23.62 12.94 -4.28
C ARG A 41 -22.15 12.79 -4.67
N PRO A 42 -21.77 12.95 -5.93
CA PRO A 42 -20.37 13.07 -6.30
C PRO A 42 -19.71 14.23 -5.53
N MET A 43 -18.56 13.97 -4.91
CA MET A 43 -17.87 14.92 -4.05
C MET A 43 -16.43 15.14 -4.50
N ILE A 44 -15.96 16.36 -4.27
CA ILE A 44 -14.55 16.72 -4.44
C ILE A 44 -14.07 17.29 -3.11
N PHE A 45 -13.01 16.70 -2.56
CA PHE A 45 -12.39 17.13 -1.33
C PHE A 45 -11.04 17.79 -1.60
N THR A 46 -10.81 18.93 -0.96
CA THR A 46 -9.49 19.56 -0.84
C THR A 46 -8.72 18.89 0.31
N MET A 47 -7.42 19.18 0.42
CA MET A 47 -6.63 18.71 1.59
C MET A 47 -7.19 19.31 2.89
N ASP A 48 -7.61 20.58 2.87
CA ASP A 48 -8.22 21.25 4.03
C ASP A 48 -9.54 20.59 4.45
N ASP A 49 -10.35 20.17 3.50
CA ASP A 49 -11.59 19.45 3.80
C ASP A 49 -11.28 18.12 4.50
N LEU A 50 -10.32 17.36 3.96
CA LEU A 50 -9.92 16.06 4.52
C LEU A 50 -9.36 16.20 5.94
N MET A 51 -8.55 17.22 6.21
CA MET A 51 -7.97 17.45 7.55
C MET A 51 -8.99 17.90 8.59
N ARG A 52 -10.20 18.30 8.20
CA ARG A 52 -11.30 18.62 9.13
C ARG A 52 -12.10 17.40 9.59
N PHE A 53 -12.01 16.29 8.87
CA PHE A 53 -12.66 15.04 9.31
C PHE A 53 -11.94 14.44 10.51
N PRO A 54 -12.66 13.69 11.37
CA PRO A 54 -12.03 12.89 12.40
C PRO A 54 -10.98 11.95 11.82
N SER A 55 -9.73 12.10 12.24
CA SER A 55 -8.64 11.26 11.81
C SER A 55 -8.35 10.15 12.82
N VAL A 56 -7.71 9.10 12.34
CA VAL A 56 -7.18 8.00 13.15
C VAL A 56 -5.71 7.75 12.80
N SER A 57 -4.93 7.33 13.80
CA SER A 57 -3.57 6.84 13.60
C SER A 57 -3.52 5.34 13.85
N LYS A 58 -2.89 4.59 12.94
CA LYS A 58 -2.75 3.14 12.99
C LYS A 58 -1.35 2.71 12.58
N ILE A 59 -0.72 1.84 13.38
CA ILE A 59 0.53 1.18 12.98
C ILE A 59 0.17 0.02 12.07
N LYS A 60 0.65 0.08 10.83
CA LYS A 60 0.42 -0.92 9.80
C LYS A 60 1.65 -1.07 8.91
N PHE A 61 1.95 -2.30 8.49
CA PHE A 61 2.96 -2.54 7.48
C PHE A 61 2.39 -2.42 6.07
N ILE A 62 3.27 -2.13 5.12
CA ILE A 62 3.04 -2.26 3.69
C ILE A 62 4.16 -3.12 3.14
N GLU A 63 3.82 -4.13 2.35
CA GLU A 63 4.74 -4.99 1.67
C GLU A 63 4.39 -5.05 0.18
N CYS A 64 5.40 -4.96 -0.68
CA CYS A 64 5.20 -5.16 -2.11
C CYS A 64 5.01 -6.65 -2.40
N PRO A 65 4.04 -7.08 -3.24
CA PRO A 65 3.85 -8.49 -3.58
C PRO A 65 5.06 -9.12 -4.29
N ALA A 66 5.97 -8.30 -4.82
CA ALA A 66 7.22 -8.77 -5.41
C ALA A 66 8.35 -8.99 -4.39
N ASN A 67 8.12 -8.70 -3.09
CA ASN A 67 9.09 -8.92 -2.04
C ASN A 67 9.38 -10.43 -1.92
N GLY A 68 10.64 -10.83 -1.86
CA GLY A 68 11.04 -12.24 -1.87
C GLY A 68 10.94 -12.95 -3.24
N GLY A 69 10.32 -12.34 -4.25
CA GLY A 69 10.08 -12.96 -5.55
C GLY A 69 11.34 -13.39 -6.32
N MET A 70 12.51 -12.84 -5.98
CA MET A 70 13.78 -13.25 -6.57
C MET A 70 14.16 -14.68 -6.20
N GLU A 71 13.73 -15.16 -5.05
CA GLU A 71 14.07 -16.50 -4.51
C GLU A 71 13.33 -17.63 -5.23
N TRP A 72 12.26 -17.33 -5.96
CA TRP A 72 11.57 -18.30 -6.82
C TRP A 72 12.47 -18.87 -7.92
N ARG A 73 13.57 -18.18 -8.22
CA ARG A 73 14.59 -18.63 -9.19
C ARG A 73 15.73 -19.43 -8.54
N GLY A 74 15.57 -19.79 -7.26
CA GLY A 74 16.58 -20.45 -6.43
C GLY A 74 17.32 -19.47 -5.53
N PRO A 75 18.25 -19.97 -4.71
CA PRO A 75 19.00 -19.14 -3.77
C PRO A 75 19.71 -17.99 -4.47
N GLN A 76 19.59 -16.79 -3.91
CA GLN A 76 20.22 -15.60 -4.41
C GLN A 76 21.49 -15.28 -3.63
N MET A 77 22.54 -14.86 -4.33
CA MET A 77 23.81 -14.40 -3.72
C MET A 77 23.75 -12.92 -3.30
N GLU A 78 22.59 -12.31 -3.39
CA GLU A 78 22.37 -10.90 -3.08
C GLU A 78 22.13 -10.67 -1.60
N ALA A 79 22.32 -9.42 -1.17
CA ALA A 79 22.03 -9.03 0.20
C ALA A 79 20.53 -9.15 0.52
N LEU A 80 20.22 -9.43 1.78
CA LEU A 80 18.83 -9.54 2.28
C LEU A 80 17.98 -8.30 1.93
N GLN A 81 18.57 -7.10 1.97
CA GLN A 81 17.92 -5.86 1.54
C GLN A 81 17.42 -5.94 0.09
N PHE A 82 18.16 -6.61 -0.79
CA PHE A 82 17.77 -6.74 -2.20
C PHE A 82 16.60 -7.71 -2.37
N THR A 83 16.59 -8.81 -1.65
CA THR A 83 15.55 -9.86 -1.79
C THR A 83 14.30 -9.56 -1.00
N HIS A 84 14.40 -8.94 0.20
CA HIS A 84 13.28 -8.73 1.14
C HIS A 84 13.11 -7.28 1.61
N GLY A 85 13.76 -6.31 0.97
CA GLY A 85 13.76 -4.91 1.42
C GLY A 85 12.48 -4.12 1.10
N MET A 86 11.48 -4.71 0.43
CA MET A 86 10.24 -4.02 0.09
C MET A 86 9.14 -4.24 1.13
N LEU A 87 9.50 -4.10 2.39
CA LEU A 87 8.62 -4.14 3.56
C LEU A 87 8.91 -2.93 4.44
N SER A 88 7.88 -2.26 4.94
CA SER A 88 8.01 -1.16 5.91
C SER A 88 6.77 -1.11 6.80
N CYS A 89 6.97 -0.84 8.09
CA CYS A 89 5.90 -0.66 9.06
C CYS A 89 5.94 0.77 9.61
N CYS A 90 4.82 1.49 9.54
CA CYS A 90 4.74 2.88 9.95
C CYS A 90 3.44 3.16 10.71
N GLU A 91 3.43 4.23 11.48
CA GLU A 91 2.19 4.84 11.94
C GLU A 91 1.62 5.71 10.82
N TRP A 92 0.39 5.43 10.43
CA TRP A 92 -0.33 6.12 9.37
C TRP A 92 -1.49 6.92 9.96
N THR A 93 -1.56 8.21 9.61
CA THR A 93 -2.64 9.10 10.05
C THR A 93 -3.48 9.57 8.88
N GLY A 94 -4.80 9.45 9.01
CA GLY A 94 -5.73 9.85 7.96
C GLY A 94 -7.18 9.61 8.35
N VAL A 95 -8.07 9.74 7.37
CA VAL A 95 -9.51 9.60 7.53
C VAL A 95 -9.93 8.19 7.12
N PRO A 96 -10.76 7.47 7.92
CA PRO A 96 -11.35 6.22 7.46
C PRO A 96 -12.12 6.41 6.15
N LEU A 97 -11.84 5.59 5.14
CA LEU A 97 -12.48 5.72 3.83
C LEU A 97 -14.01 5.62 3.94
N LYS A 98 -14.52 4.78 4.83
CA LYS A 98 -15.96 4.67 5.11
C LYS A 98 -16.62 6.00 5.49
N THR A 99 -15.90 6.91 6.14
CA THR A 99 -16.42 8.24 6.49
C THR A 99 -16.66 9.06 5.23
N LEU A 100 -15.70 9.09 4.31
CA LEU A 100 -15.82 9.84 3.04
C LEU A 100 -16.87 9.22 2.11
N LEU A 101 -16.93 7.89 2.05
CA LEU A 101 -17.97 7.16 1.30
C LEU A 101 -19.37 7.41 1.88
N GLY A 102 -19.48 7.52 3.22
CA GLY A 102 -20.73 7.87 3.89
C GLY A 102 -21.20 9.27 3.54
N GLU A 103 -20.27 10.26 3.46
CA GLU A 103 -20.59 11.63 3.02
C GLU A 103 -21.07 11.67 1.55
N ALA A 104 -20.48 10.87 0.68
CA ALA A 104 -20.90 10.76 -0.70
C ALA A 104 -22.25 10.03 -0.88
N GLY A 105 -22.64 9.20 0.10
CA GLY A 105 -23.86 8.39 0.05
C GLY A 105 -23.68 7.22 -0.94
N VAL A 106 -23.00 6.15 -0.53
CA VAL A 106 -22.79 4.98 -1.41
C VAL A 106 -24.13 4.31 -1.70
N ASN A 107 -24.42 4.10 -2.98
CA ASN A 107 -25.58 3.36 -3.43
C ASN A 107 -25.45 1.88 -3.06
N LEU A 108 -26.57 1.23 -2.67
CA LEU A 108 -26.61 -0.20 -2.29
C LEU A 108 -26.13 -1.16 -3.40
N LYS A 109 -26.10 -0.73 -4.65
CA LYS A 109 -25.53 -1.48 -5.78
C LYS A 109 -24.02 -1.37 -5.87
N GLY A 110 -23.41 -0.41 -5.18
CA GLY A 110 -21.96 -0.21 -5.18
C GLY A 110 -21.26 -1.33 -4.44
N SER A 111 -20.64 -2.25 -5.16
CA SER A 111 -19.95 -3.42 -4.60
C SER A 111 -18.42 -3.34 -4.75
N TRP A 112 -17.93 -2.37 -5.52
CA TRP A 112 -16.52 -2.13 -5.78
C TRP A 112 -16.19 -0.65 -5.77
N ILE A 113 -14.92 -0.33 -5.48
CA ILE A 113 -14.33 0.96 -5.78
C ILE A 113 -13.14 0.78 -6.72
N LEU A 114 -12.94 1.74 -7.61
CA LEU A 114 -11.68 1.94 -8.32
C LEU A 114 -10.94 3.10 -7.66
N ALA A 115 -9.78 2.85 -7.08
CA ALA A 115 -8.88 3.88 -6.59
C ALA A 115 -7.79 4.17 -7.61
N GLU A 116 -7.53 5.45 -7.91
CA GLU A 116 -6.57 5.87 -8.94
C GLU A 116 -5.65 6.98 -8.44
N GLY A 117 -4.36 6.85 -8.76
CA GLY A 117 -3.31 7.81 -8.46
C GLY A 117 -3.11 8.87 -9.55
N ALA A 118 -2.43 9.95 -9.19
CA ALA A 118 -2.10 11.08 -10.08
C ALA A 118 -0.71 10.95 -10.73
N ASP A 119 -0.05 9.79 -10.60
CA ASP A 119 1.21 9.51 -11.27
C ASP A 119 1.04 9.32 -12.78
N ALA A 120 2.12 9.38 -13.56
CA ALA A 120 2.06 9.23 -15.01
C ALA A 120 1.56 7.84 -15.47
N ALA A 121 1.64 6.82 -14.61
CA ALA A 121 1.10 5.49 -14.87
C ALA A 121 -0.40 5.39 -14.60
N HIS A 122 -1.02 6.38 -13.94
CA HIS A 122 -2.40 6.33 -13.44
C HIS A 122 -2.67 5.02 -12.69
N MET A 123 -1.73 4.65 -11.80
CA MET A 123 -1.84 3.42 -11.04
C MET A 123 -3.22 3.29 -10.41
N SER A 124 -3.91 2.20 -10.69
CA SER A 124 -5.28 2.01 -10.21
C SER A 124 -5.51 0.57 -9.77
N ARG A 125 -6.40 0.39 -8.79
CA ARG A 125 -6.82 -0.93 -8.31
C ARG A 125 -8.31 -0.95 -8.03
N SER A 126 -8.95 -2.04 -8.45
CA SER A 126 -10.30 -2.38 -8.02
C SER A 126 -10.26 -3.00 -6.63
N ILE A 127 -11.05 -2.47 -5.71
CA ILE A 127 -11.10 -2.90 -4.30
C ILE A 127 -12.56 -3.21 -3.97
N PRO A 128 -12.88 -4.39 -3.40
CA PRO A 128 -14.22 -4.68 -2.92
C PRO A 128 -14.71 -3.64 -1.91
N MET A 129 -15.98 -3.28 -1.99
CA MET A 129 -16.61 -2.32 -1.08
C MET A 129 -16.51 -2.77 0.38
N GLU A 130 -16.56 -4.06 0.65
CA GLU A 130 -16.38 -4.62 1.99
C GLU A 130 -15.06 -4.13 2.61
N LYS A 131 -13.95 -4.23 1.89
CA LYS A 131 -12.63 -3.74 2.35
C LYS A 131 -12.62 -2.22 2.51
N ALA A 132 -13.23 -1.50 1.56
CA ALA A 132 -13.29 -0.04 1.60
C ALA A 132 -14.04 0.49 2.82
N LEU A 133 -15.06 -0.24 3.29
CA LEU A 133 -15.88 0.11 4.46
C LEU A 133 -15.35 -0.42 5.79
N ASP A 134 -14.45 -1.41 5.77
CA ASP A 134 -13.87 -1.99 6.97
C ASP A 134 -12.75 -1.12 7.54
N ASP A 135 -11.55 -1.24 7.02
CA ASP A 135 -10.34 -0.68 7.63
C ASP A 135 -9.48 0.19 6.69
N ALA A 136 -9.92 0.40 5.44
CA ALA A 136 -9.23 1.26 4.49
C ALA A 136 -9.17 2.72 4.99
N LEU A 137 -7.99 3.35 4.81
CA LEU A 137 -7.74 4.73 5.23
C LEU A 137 -7.30 5.59 4.05
N VAL A 138 -7.75 6.83 4.03
CA VAL A 138 -7.20 7.90 3.18
C VAL A 138 -6.23 8.68 4.03
N VAL A 139 -4.93 8.41 3.87
CA VAL A 139 -3.88 8.91 4.76
C VAL A 139 -3.11 10.07 4.15
N TYR A 140 -2.70 11.02 4.97
CA TYR A 140 -1.94 12.20 4.61
C TYR A 140 -0.66 12.37 5.44
N ALA A 141 -0.50 11.58 6.53
CA ALA A 141 0.71 11.63 7.37
C ALA A 141 1.23 10.24 7.70
N GLN A 142 2.54 10.17 7.95
CA GLN A 142 3.31 8.96 8.22
C GLN A 142 4.34 9.24 9.32
N ASN A 143 4.33 8.45 10.41
CA ASN A 143 5.22 8.61 11.56
C ASN A 143 5.28 10.04 12.09
N GLY A 144 4.11 10.72 12.20
CA GLY A 144 4.00 12.07 12.77
C GLY A 144 4.38 13.23 11.84
N GLU A 145 4.77 12.99 10.59
CA GLU A 145 5.01 14.04 9.59
C GLU A 145 4.11 13.83 8.35
N MET A 146 3.96 14.85 7.51
CA MET A 146 3.25 14.71 6.24
C MET A 146 3.94 13.65 5.38
N LEU A 147 3.16 12.97 4.50
CA LEU A 147 3.71 12.02 3.55
C LEU A 147 4.86 12.65 2.74
N ARG A 148 5.89 11.87 2.46
CA ARG A 148 6.93 12.28 1.51
C ARG A 148 6.44 12.11 0.07
N PRO A 149 6.97 12.86 -0.90
CA PRO A 149 6.56 12.76 -2.31
C PRO A 149 6.58 11.32 -2.82
N GLU A 150 7.67 10.58 -2.56
CA GLU A 150 7.86 9.17 -2.97
C GLU A 150 6.91 8.19 -2.25
N GLN A 151 6.35 8.60 -1.11
CA GLN A 151 5.37 7.82 -0.35
C GLN A 151 3.92 8.19 -0.67
N GLY A 152 3.69 9.12 -1.59
CA GLY A 152 2.36 9.44 -2.08
C GLY A 152 1.79 10.79 -1.63
N TYR A 153 2.66 11.76 -1.23
CA TYR A 153 2.21 13.11 -0.91
C TYR A 153 1.36 13.73 -2.03
N PRO A 154 0.26 14.45 -1.73
CA PRO A 154 -0.21 14.78 -0.39
C PRO A 154 -1.18 13.74 0.20
N LEU A 155 -1.63 12.74 -0.56
CA LEU A 155 -2.68 11.83 -0.17
C LEU A 155 -2.47 10.43 -0.74
N ARG A 156 -2.68 9.40 0.06
CA ARG A 156 -2.68 8.02 -0.44
C ARG A 156 -3.80 7.18 0.18
N LEU A 157 -4.20 6.14 -0.52
CA LEU A 157 -5.01 5.06 0.06
C LEU A 157 -4.10 4.10 0.80
N LEU A 158 -4.55 3.59 1.93
CA LEU A 158 -3.94 2.52 2.70
C LEU A 158 -4.97 1.40 2.90
N ASN A 159 -4.63 0.19 2.46
CA ASN A 159 -5.40 -1.03 2.67
C ASN A 159 -4.60 -1.99 3.57
N PRO A 160 -4.80 -1.96 4.89
CA PRO A 160 -4.05 -2.77 5.83
C PRO A 160 -4.16 -4.27 5.55
N GLY A 161 -3.04 -5.01 5.66
CA GLY A 161 -3.00 -6.47 5.46
C GLY A 161 -3.15 -6.94 4.01
N TRP A 162 -3.24 -5.99 3.07
CA TRP A 162 -3.30 -6.27 1.64
C TRP A 162 -1.98 -5.93 0.94
N GLU A 163 -1.75 -6.55 -0.21
CA GLU A 163 -0.60 -6.26 -1.06
C GLU A 163 -0.40 -4.76 -1.27
N GLY A 164 0.83 -4.29 -1.14
CA GLY A 164 1.19 -2.87 -1.18
C GLY A 164 0.71 -2.14 -2.43
N ASN A 165 0.53 -2.86 -3.56
CA ASN A 165 -0.01 -2.29 -4.79
C ASN A 165 -1.47 -1.81 -4.66
N THR A 166 -2.23 -2.30 -3.68
CA THR A 166 -3.60 -1.85 -3.41
C THR A 166 -3.65 -0.53 -2.65
N SER A 167 -2.54 -0.14 -2.03
CA SER A 167 -2.39 1.12 -1.28
C SER A 167 -1.93 2.23 -2.21
N ILE A 168 -2.87 2.78 -3.00
CA ILE A 168 -2.62 3.72 -4.10
C ILE A 168 -2.04 5.04 -3.59
N LYS A 169 -0.85 5.41 -4.09
CA LYS A 169 -0.19 6.70 -3.83
C LYS A 169 -0.79 7.81 -4.68
N TRP A 170 -0.62 9.07 -4.24
CA TRP A 170 -1.08 10.25 -4.96
C TRP A 170 -2.57 10.15 -5.33
N LEU A 171 -3.37 9.68 -4.38
CA LEU A 171 -4.78 9.35 -4.58
C LEU A 171 -5.56 10.57 -5.06
N ARG A 172 -6.14 10.50 -6.27
CA ARG A 172 -6.90 11.59 -6.87
C ARG A 172 -8.36 11.26 -7.13
N ARG A 173 -8.70 9.97 -7.27
CA ARG A 173 -10.05 9.55 -7.66
C ARG A 173 -10.42 8.22 -7.03
N ILE A 174 -11.66 8.15 -6.58
CA ILE A 174 -12.34 6.93 -6.19
C ILE A 174 -13.66 6.87 -6.95
N GLU A 175 -13.86 5.83 -7.75
CA GLU A 175 -15.11 5.58 -8.47
C GLU A 175 -15.81 4.37 -7.86
N VAL A 176 -17.10 4.52 -7.51
CA VAL A 176 -17.93 3.44 -6.98
C VAL A 176 -18.65 2.75 -8.13
N GLY A 177 -18.57 1.43 -8.22
CA GLY A 177 -19.21 0.62 -9.24
C GLY A 177 -19.83 -0.66 -8.70
N ASP A 178 -20.58 -1.35 -9.54
CA ASP A 178 -21.23 -2.63 -9.24
C ASP A 178 -20.41 -3.86 -9.66
N ALA A 179 -19.27 -3.63 -10.33
CA ALA A 179 -18.35 -4.66 -10.79
C ALA A 179 -16.91 -4.14 -10.74
N PRO A 180 -15.88 -5.02 -10.71
CA PRO A 180 -14.48 -4.60 -10.77
C PRO A 180 -14.12 -4.11 -12.17
N TRP A 181 -13.14 -3.22 -12.24
CA TRP A 181 -12.51 -2.80 -13.50
C TRP A 181 -11.34 -3.72 -13.82
N TYR A 182 -11.18 -4.04 -15.11
CA TYR A 182 -10.09 -4.89 -15.60
C TYR A 182 -9.00 -4.02 -16.23
N HIS A 183 -8.35 -3.19 -15.40
CA HIS A 183 -7.22 -2.39 -15.81
C HIS A 183 -5.95 -3.24 -15.95
N ARG A 184 -4.85 -2.62 -16.33
CA ARG A 184 -3.55 -3.30 -16.50
C ARG A 184 -3.13 -4.06 -15.24
N GLU A 185 -3.39 -3.51 -14.07
CA GLU A 185 -2.99 -4.07 -12.79
C GLU A 185 -3.71 -5.39 -12.50
N GLU A 186 -4.99 -5.52 -12.86
CA GLU A 186 -5.78 -6.73 -12.66
C GLU A 186 -5.63 -7.76 -13.79
N THR A 187 -5.08 -7.37 -14.94
CA THR A 187 -5.06 -8.23 -16.13
C THR A 187 -3.67 -8.74 -16.50
N SER A 188 -2.60 -8.03 -16.15
CA SER A 188 -1.26 -8.38 -16.60
C SER A 188 -0.14 -8.16 -15.58
N LYS A 189 -0.41 -7.58 -14.42
CA LYS A 189 0.65 -7.23 -13.44
C LYS A 189 0.53 -7.97 -12.12
N TYR A 190 -0.65 -8.00 -11.52
CA TYR A 190 -0.90 -8.60 -10.21
C TYR A 190 -1.85 -9.77 -10.37
N THR A 191 -1.35 -10.80 -11.06
CA THR A 191 -2.03 -12.07 -11.31
C THR A 191 -1.05 -13.20 -11.02
N ASP A 192 -1.54 -14.25 -10.36
CA ASP A 192 -0.72 -15.41 -10.01
C ASP A 192 -0.99 -16.54 -10.99
N LEU A 193 0.07 -17.08 -11.59
CA LEU A 193 -0.02 -18.28 -12.41
C LEU A 193 -0.19 -19.49 -11.50
N LEU A 194 -1.26 -20.25 -11.70
CA LEU A 194 -1.54 -21.49 -11.00
C LEU A 194 -0.92 -22.67 -11.74
N ASP A 195 -0.72 -23.80 -11.04
CA ASP A 195 -0.11 -25.02 -11.59
C ASP A 195 -0.89 -25.61 -12.77
N ASP A 196 -2.19 -25.36 -12.84
CA ASP A 196 -3.06 -25.78 -13.94
C ASP A 196 -3.02 -24.84 -15.17
N GLY A 197 -2.14 -23.83 -15.17
CA GLY A 197 -1.96 -22.87 -16.25
C GLY A 197 -2.99 -21.73 -16.27
N ARG A 198 -3.92 -21.68 -15.32
CA ARG A 198 -4.82 -20.53 -15.17
C ARG A 198 -4.16 -19.40 -14.40
N ALA A 199 -4.62 -18.16 -14.62
CA ALA A 199 -4.19 -17.00 -13.84
C ALA A 199 -5.27 -16.64 -12.79
N ARG A 200 -4.89 -16.59 -11.51
CA ARG A 200 -5.69 -16.03 -10.45
C ARG A 200 -5.57 -14.51 -10.51
N LYS A 201 -6.70 -13.83 -10.66
CA LYS A 201 -6.80 -12.36 -10.62
C LYS A 201 -7.36 -11.92 -9.27
N PHE A 202 -7.18 -10.63 -8.97
CA PHE A 202 -7.68 -10.04 -7.72
C PHE A 202 -7.07 -10.71 -6.49
N SER A 203 -5.77 -10.99 -6.54
CA SER A 203 -4.98 -11.31 -5.36
C SER A 203 -4.85 -10.03 -4.53
N PHE A 204 -5.27 -10.08 -3.28
CA PHE A 204 -5.33 -8.90 -2.42
C PHE A 204 -4.58 -9.07 -1.12
N VAL A 205 -4.84 -10.18 -0.43
CA VAL A 205 -4.32 -10.41 0.91
C VAL A 205 -2.82 -10.69 0.83
N GLN A 206 -2.04 -9.94 1.62
CA GLN A 206 -0.64 -10.24 1.83
C GLN A 206 -0.56 -11.48 2.72
N GLU A 207 -0.06 -12.58 2.16
CA GLU A 207 0.11 -13.83 2.90
C GLU A 207 1.25 -13.71 3.91
N CYS A 208 1.27 -14.62 4.91
CA CYS A 208 2.32 -14.65 5.91
C CYS A 208 3.68 -14.83 5.27
N ASN A 209 4.60 -13.97 5.61
CA ASN A 209 5.98 -14.02 5.18
C ASN A 209 6.90 -13.82 6.39
N SER A 210 8.11 -14.36 6.33
CA SER A 210 9.12 -14.15 7.36
C SER A 210 10.51 -14.31 6.77
N VAL A 211 11.47 -13.56 7.30
CA VAL A 211 12.86 -13.66 6.90
C VAL A 211 13.78 -13.54 8.11
N ILE A 212 14.82 -14.35 8.16
CA ILE A 212 15.87 -14.26 9.19
C ILE A 212 16.77 -13.08 8.84
N THR A 213 16.90 -12.13 9.74
CA THR A 213 17.76 -10.94 9.58
C THR A 213 19.11 -11.09 10.27
N GLN A 214 19.20 -11.94 11.31
CA GLN A 214 20.41 -12.27 12.02
C GLN A 214 20.42 -13.77 12.36
N PRO A 215 21.55 -14.49 12.14
CA PRO A 215 22.82 -14.05 11.54
C PRO A 215 22.68 -13.73 10.04
N CYS A 216 23.56 -12.85 9.54
CA CYS A 216 23.63 -12.44 8.14
C CYS A 216 25.10 -12.39 7.68
N PRO A 217 25.40 -12.21 6.39
CA PRO A 217 26.77 -12.12 5.89
C PRO A 217 27.63 -11.05 6.59
N GLU A 218 27.03 -9.92 6.95
CA GLU A 218 27.70 -8.81 7.66
C GLU A 218 27.93 -9.15 9.14
N ASN A 219 27.11 -10.02 9.71
CA ASN A 219 27.22 -10.49 11.09
C ASN A 219 27.13 -12.04 11.17
N PRO A 220 28.16 -12.75 10.68
CA PRO A 220 28.16 -14.21 10.63
C PRO A 220 28.38 -14.82 12.02
N ILE A 221 27.99 -16.07 12.16
CA ILE A 221 28.29 -16.88 13.35
C ILE A 221 29.80 -17.06 13.45
N ARG A 222 30.42 -16.59 14.54
CA ARG A 222 31.88 -16.62 14.74
C ARG A 222 32.36 -17.65 15.75
N SER A 223 31.46 -18.19 16.56
CA SER A 223 31.80 -19.16 17.61
C SER A 223 30.68 -20.14 17.87
N GLN A 224 31.00 -21.29 18.45
CA GLN A 224 30.00 -22.21 19.01
C GLN A 224 29.49 -21.67 20.34
N GLY A 225 28.20 -21.89 20.64
CA GLY A 225 27.56 -21.47 21.88
C GLY A 225 26.14 -21.00 21.69
N PHE A 226 25.70 -20.11 22.57
CA PHE A 226 24.40 -19.47 22.47
C PHE A 226 24.38 -18.55 21.23
N LEU A 227 23.31 -18.67 20.46
CA LEU A 227 23.06 -17.86 19.28
C LEU A 227 21.66 -17.25 19.38
N GLU A 228 21.58 -15.94 19.23
CA GLU A 228 20.32 -15.22 19.03
C GLU A 228 20.00 -15.19 17.53
N ILE A 229 18.78 -15.56 17.18
CA ILE A 229 18.26 -15.46 15.81
C ILE A 229 17.21 -14.37 15.81
N GLU A 230 17.41 -13.35 14.97
CA GLU A 230 16.46 -12.28 14.77
C GLU A 230 15.79 -12.42 13.39
N GLY A 231 14.56 -11.94 13.26
CA GLY A 231 13.80 -11.97 12.01
C GLY A 231 12.65 -10.95 11.97
N LEU A 232 12.04 -10.87 10.82
CA LEU A 232 10.85 -10.05 10.55
C LEU A 232 9.74 -10.96 10.05
#